data_5f53395c07a716644aed7110288270cd
#
_entry.id   5f53395c07a716644aed7110288270cd
#
_cell.length_a   1.000
_cell.length_b   1.000
_cell.length_c   1.000
_cell.angle_alpha   90.00
_cell.angle_beta   90.00
_cell.angle_gamma   90.00
#
_symmetry.space_group_name_H-M   'P 1'
#
loop_
_entity.id
_entity.type
_entity.pdbx_description
1 polymer ?
#
loop_
_entity_poly.entity_id
_entity_poly.type
_entity_poly.pdbx_seq_one_letter_code
_entity_poly.pdbx_strand_id
1 'polypeptide(L)'
;MKHQLNSVKKFHEVYKLNYSEKPITDIGLDTIKLRFNLMDEENKEYFEAAKNNDLIEVADALGDMLYILCGTIIEHGMQNKIEEIFDEIQRSNTVSYTHLTLPTIYSV
;
A
#
# COMPACT_ATOMS: atom_id res chain seq x y z
N MET A 1 -4.81 2.84 10.53
CA MET A 1 -4.84 1.82 9.46
C MET A 1 -5.79 0.67 9.72
N LYS A 2 -6.08 0.42 10.97
CA LYS A 2 -6.94 -0.73 11.32
C LYS A 2 -8.32 -0.68 10.67
N HIS A 3 -8.93 0.48 10.64
CA HIS A 3 -10.24 0.66 10.01
C HIS A 3 -10.20 0.33 8.51
N GLN A 4 -9.23 0.88 7.82
CA GLN A 4 -9.07 0.68 6.38
C GLN A 4 -8.78 -0.79 6.06
N LEU A 5 -7.89 -1.41 6.81
CA LEU A 5 -7.55 -2.82 6.63
C LEU A 5 -8.76 -3.73 6.88
N ASN A 6 -9.53 -3.45 7.93
CA ASN A 6 -10.73 -4.23 8.23
C ASN A 6 -11.80 -4.07 7.15
N SER A 7 -11.96 -2.88 6.62
CA SER A 7 -12.93 -2.63 5.55
C SER A 7 -12.58 -3.41 4.29
N VAL A 8 -11.31 -3.41 3.92
CA VAL A 8 -10.84 -4.14 2.74
C VAL A 8 -10.91 -5.65 2.97
N LYS A 9 -10.60 -6.11 4.19
CA LYS A 9 -10.75 -7.53 4.55
C LYS A 9 -12.19 -7.98 4.37
N LYS A 10 -13.14 -7.16 4.81
CA LYS A 10 -14.56 -7.48 4.63
C LYS A 10 -14.93 -7.60 3.16
N PHE A 11 -14.39 -6.72 2.32
CA PHE A 11 -14.58 -6.80 0.88
C PHE A 11 -14.05 -8.14 0.33
N HIS A 12 -12.85 -8.54 0.75
CA HIS A 12 -12.28 -9.83 0.35
C HIS A 12 -13.17 -11.00 0.78
N GLU A 13 -13.70 -10.94 1.99
CA GLU A 13 -14.59 -11.99 2.49
C GLU A 13 -15.89 -12.08 1.68
N VAL A 14 -16.50 -10.93 1.39
CA VAL A 14 -17.76 -10.87 0.65
C VAL A 14 -17.60 -11.41 -0.77
N TYR A 15 -16.51 -11.05 -1.43
CA TYR A 15 -16.25 -11.45 -2.82
C TYR A 15 -15.40 -12.71 -2.92
N LYS A 16 -15.15 -13.38 -1.80
CA LYS A 16 -14.40 -14.64 -1.74
C LYS A 16 -13.02 -14.55 -2.33
N LEU A 17 -12.35 -13.42 -2.11
CA LEU A 17 -10.97 -13.21 -2.48
C LEU A 17 -10.07 -13.73 -1.36
N ASN A 18 -8.89 -14.21 -1.73
CA ASN A 18 -7.97 -14.77 -0.76
C ASN A 18 -7.32 -13.69 0.09
N TYR A 19 -7.01 -14.04 1.33
CA TYR A 19 -6.14 -13.27 2.21
C TYR A 19 -5.50 -14.24 3.20
N SER A 20 -4.48 -13.79 3.92
CA SER A 20 -3.77 -14.63 4.88
C SER A 20 -3.83 -14.02 6.28
N GLU A 21 -3.96 -14.88 7.30
CA GLU A 21 -3.86 -14.43 8.69
C GLU A 21 -2.41 -14.33 9.17
N LYS A 22 -1.49 -14.92 8.42
CA LYS A 22 -0.07 -14.94 8.75
C LYS A 22 0.75 -14.37 7.61
N PRO A 23 1.88 -13.70 7.90
CA PRO A 23 2.76 -13.20 6.86
C PRO A 23 3.17 -14.31 5.90
N ILE A 24 3.01 -14.05 4.62
CA ILE A 24 3.32 -15.02 3.57
C ILE A 24 3.79 -14.28 2.31
N THR A 25 4.82 -14.78 1.68
CA THR A 25 5.32 -14.22 0.43
C THR A 25 4.60 -14.82 -0.77
N ASP A 26 4.43 -16.14 -0.77
CA ASP A 26 3.86 -16.86 -1.91
C ASP A 26 2.34 -16.85 -1.85
N ILE A 27 1.76 -15.97 -2.64
CA ILE A 27 0.30 -15.89 -2.84
C ILE A 27 -0.08 -16.31 -4.25
N GLY A 28 0.87 -16.94 -4.96
CA GLY A 28 0.67 -17.35 -6.35
C GLY A 28 1.08 -16.24 -7.32
N LEU A 29 1.77 -16.64 -8.38
CA LEU A 29 2.32 -15.67 -9.35
C LEU A 29 1.22 -14.83 -10.01
N ASP A 30 0.08 -15.44 -10.33
CA ASP A 30 -1.02 -14.71 -10.95
C ASP A 30 -1.57 -13.62 -10.01
N THR A 31 -1.68 -13.92 -8.73
CA THR A 31 -2.13 -12.95 -7.74
C THR A 31 -1.10 -11.83 -7.58
N ILE A 32 0.18 -12.18 -7.52
CA ILE A 32 1.26 -11.19 -7.44
C ILE A 32 1.19 -10.23 -8.62
N LYS A 33 1.03 -10.77 -9.84
CA LYS A 33 0.92 -9.95 -11.04
C LYS A 33 -0.32 -9.05 -11.00
N LEU A 34 -1.45 -9.60 -10.53
CA LEU A 34 -2.67 -8.81 -10.40
C LEU A 34 -2.45 -7.63 -9.44
N ARG A 35 -1.87 -7.90 -8.26
CA ARG A 35 -1.63 -6.84 -7.29
C ARG A 35 -0.67 -5.78 -7.85
N PHE A 36 0.38 -6.22 -8.53
CA PHE A 36 1.30 -5.30 -9.21
C PHE A 36 0.58 -4.43 -10.24
N ASN A 37 -0.22 -5.05 -11.10
CA ASN A 37 -0.90 -4.34 -12.17
C ASN A 37 -1.92 -3.34 -11.63
N LEU A 38 -2.63 -3.69 -10.57
CA LEU A 38 -3.59 -2.78 -9.94
C LEU A 38 -2.89 -1.53 -9.39
N MET A 39 -1.76 -1.72 -8.70
CA MET A 39 -0.98 -0.60 -8.17
C MET A 39 -0.39 0.26 -9.28
N ASP A 40 0.11 -0.37 -10.33
CA ASP A 40 0.70 0.33 -11.47
C ASP A 40 -0.33 1.20 -12.19
N GLU A 41 -1.52 0.66 -12.41
CA GLU A 41 -2.62 1.37 -13.05
C GLU A 41 -3.02 2.62 -12.26
N GLU A 42 -3.20 2.48 -10.95
CA GLU A 42 -3.59 3.61 -10.11
C GLU A 42 -2.48 4.65 -9.99
N ASN A 43 -1.23 4.21 -9.98
CA ASN A 43 -0.11 5.14 -9.96
C ASN A 43 -0.06 5.97 -11.24
N LYS A 44 -0.37 5.37 -12.38
CA LYS A 44 -0.45 6.08 -13.66
C LYS A 44 -1.62 7.07 -13.67
N GLU A 45 -2.77 6.68 -13.13
CA GLU A 45 -3.92 7.57 -13.01
C GLU A 45 -3.61 8.78 -12.13
N TYR A 46 -2.92 8.56 -11.01
CA TYR A 46 -2.44 9.66 -10.18
C TYR A 46 -1.58 10.63 -10.99
N PHE A 47 -0.62 10.12 -11.74
CA PHE A 47 0.30 10.94 -12.51
C PHE A 47 -0.46 11.84 -13.50
N GLU A 48 -1.39 11.25 -14.25
CA GLU A 48 -2.17 12.01 -15.21
C GLU A 48 -3.05 13.06 -14.56
N ALA A 49 -3.70 12.71 -13.45
CA ALA A 49 -4.56 13.63 -12.72
C ALA A 49 -3.77 14.82 -12.17
N ALA A 50 -2.61 14.55 -11.56
CA ALA A 50 -1.77 15.59 -10.98
C ALA A 50 -1.20 16.50 -12.08
N LYS A 51 -0.75 15.92 -13.17
CA LYS A 51 -0.22 16.67 -14.32
C LYS A 51 -1.26 17.62 -14.89
N ASN A 52 -2.52 17.20 -14.89
CA ASN A 52 -3.62 17.98 -15.44
C ASN A 52 -4.30 18.90 -14.41
N ASN A 53 -3.75 19.01 -13.21
CA ASN A 53 -4.28 19.83 -12.12
C ASN A 53 -5.73 19.46 -11.76
N ASP A 54 -6.07 18.19 -11.84
CA ASP A 54 -7.40 17.67 -11.53
C ASP A 54 -7.44 17.17 -10.09
N LEU A 55 -7.81 18.05 -9.17
CA LEU A 55 -7.78 17.74 -7.74
C LEU A 55 -8.71 16.57 -7.37
N ILE A 56 -9.88 16.52 -7.97
CA ILE A 56 -10.85 15.46 -7.67
C ILE A 56 -10.28 14.11 -8.12
N GLU A 57 -9.71 14.06 -9.31
CA GLU A 57 -9.11 12.81 -9.81
C GLU A 57 -7.85 12.43 -9.04
N VAL A 58 -7.08 13.40 -8.55
CA VAL A 58 -5.95 13.13 -7.65
C VAL A 58 -6.44 12.45 -6.38
N ALA A 59 -7.48 13.00 -5.77
CA ALA A 59 -8.06 12.43 -4.55
C ALA A 59 -8.57 11.00 -4.79
N ASP A 60 -9.25 10.79 -5.91
CA ASP A 60 -9.76 9.47 -6.28
C ASP A 60 -8.63 8.47 -6.47
N ALA A 61 -7.60 8.85 -7.21
CA ALA A 61 -6.45 7.98 -7.44
C ALA A 61 -5.73 7.62 -6.14
N LEU A 62 -5.52 8.59 -5.25
CA LEU A 62 -4.87 8.33 -3.97
C LEU A 62 -5.71 7.41 -3.09
N GLY A 63 -7.03 7.60 -3.08
CA GLY A 63 -7.95 6.72 -2.37
C GLY A 63 -7.90 5.30 -2.91
N ASP A 64 -7.91 5.15 -4.23
CA ASP A 64 -7.83 3.84 -4.87
C ASP A 64 -6.49 3.16 -4.60
N MET A 65 -5.39 3.92 -4.63
CA MET A 65 -4.07 3.40 -4.29
C MET A 65 -4.05 2.86 -2.87
N LEU A 66 -4.63 3.59 -1.92
CA LEU A 66 -4.70 3.15 -0.53
C LEU A 66 -5.56 1.88 -0.41
N TYR A 67 -6.67 1.81 -1.12
CA TYR A 67 -7.54 0.64 -1.11
C TYR A 67 -6.81 -0.60 -1.62
N ILE A 68 -6.13 -0.46 -2.75
CA ILE A 68 -5.37 -1.56 -3.35
C ILE A 68 -4.19 -1.96 -2.46
N LEU A 69 -3.51 -0.98 -1.87
CA LEU A 69 -2.39 -1.26 -0.95
C LEU A 69 -2.89 -2.06 0.26
N CYS A 70 -4.00 -1.68 0.84
CA CYS A 70 -4.59 -2.43 1.96
C CYS A 70 -4.91 -3.88 1.54
N GLY A 71 -5.47 -4.07 0.34
CA GLY A 71 -5.73 -5.40 -0.18
C GLY A 71 -4.46 -6.22 -0.32
N THR A 72 -3.40 -5.61 -0.83
CA THR A 72 -2.11 -6.29 -1.00
C THR A 72 -1.52 -6.66 0.36
N ILE A 73 -1.63 -5.78 1.33
CA ILE A 73 -1.17 -6.04 2.71
C ILE A 73 -1.85 -7.28 3.29
N ILE A 74 -3.18 -7.37 3.17
CA ILE A 74 -3.90 -8.50 3.76
C ILE A 74 -3.71 -9.79 2.97
N GLU A 75 -3.51 -9.71 1.66
CA GLU A 75 -3.22 -10.92 0.88
C GLU A 75 -1.88 -11.52 1.27
N HIS A 76 -0.90 -10.69 1.63
CA HIS A 76 0.38 -11.16 2.16
C HIS A 76 0.36 -11.38 3.69
N GLY A 77 -0.79 -11.19 4.34
CA GLY A 77 -0.92 -11.45 5.78
C GLY A 77 -0.16 -10.47 6.66
N MET A 78 0.07 -9.25 6.20
CA MET A 78 0.84 -8.24 6.93
C MET A 78 -0.01 -7.27 7.75
N GLN A 79 -1.33 -7.49 7.81
CA GLN A 79 -2.26 -6.55 8.46
C GLN A 79 -1.96 -6.32 9.94
N ASN A 80 -1.36 -7.29 10.61
CA ASN A 80 -1.01 -7.14 12.03
C ASN A 80 0.43 -6.68 12.25
N LYS A 81 1.17 -6.43 11.17
CA LYS A 81 2.58 -6.03 11.22
C LYS A 81 2.85 -4.70 10.55
N ILE A 82 1.94 -4.24 9.71
CA ILE A 82 2.24 -3.07 8.84
C ILE A 82 2.50 -1.80 9.65
N GLU A 83 1.84 -1.61 10.78
CA GLU A 83 2.07 -0.44 11.61
C GLU A 83 3.46 -0.46 12.23
N GLU A 84 3.90 -1.61 12.74
CA GLU A 84 5.27 -1.78 13.26
C GLU A 84 6.30 -1.53 12.16
N ILE A 85 6.03 -2.04 10.96
CA ILE A 85 6.91 -1.85 9.81
C ILE A 85 7.00 -0.38 9.47
N PHE A 86 5.88 0.31 9.43
CA PHE A 86 5.84 1.75 9.18
C PHE A 86 6.64 2.51 10.24
N ASP A 87 6.45 2.17 11.52
CA ASP A 87 7.15 2.84 12.61
C ASP A 87 8.67 2.66 12.50
N GLU A 88 9.11 1.47 12.10
CA GLU A 88 10.53 1.21 11.90
C GLU A 88 11.09 2.01 10.71
N ILE A 89 10.33 2.12 9.63
CA ILE A 89 10.71 2.95 8.49
C ILE A 89 10.81 4.41 8.92
N GLN A 90 9.84 4.89 9.67
CA GLN A 90 9.82 6.26 10.19
C GLN A 90 11.00 6.53 11.08
N ARG A 91 11.31 5.61 11.99
CA ARG A 91 12.47 5.72 12.87
C ARG A 91 13.76 5.81 12.07
N SER A 92 13.94 4.93 11.10
CA SER A 92 15.11 4.91 10.25
C SER A 92 15.28 6.20 9.46
N ASN A 93 14.19 6.69 8.88
CA ASN A 93 14.21 7.94 8.11
C ASN A 93 14.50 9.14 9.02
N THR A 94 13.95 9.17 10.22
CA THR A 94 14.19 10.23 11.19
C THR A 94 15.64 10.27 11.63
N VAL A 95 16.24 9.12 11.93
CA VAL A 95 17.66 9.02 12.29
C VAL A 95 18.53 9.53 11.15
N SER A 96 18.24 9.11 9.93
CA SER A 96 18.98 9.57 8.75
C SER A 96 18.89 11.08 8.57
N TYR A 97 17.73 11.64 8.79
CA TYR A 97 17.50 13.07 8.70
C TYR A 97 18.28 13.84 9.77
N THR A 98 18.23 13.39 11.02
CA THR A 98 18.91 14.06 12.13
C THR A 98 20.43 14.03 12.01
N HIS A 99 20.98 13.02 11.32
CA HIS A 99 22.41 12.95 11.06
C HIS A 99 22.83 13.80 9.85
N LEU A 100 21.87 14.46 9.19
CA LEU A 100 22.13 15.31 8.04
C LEU A 100 22.89 14.60 6.93
N THR A 101 22.77 13.30 6.87
CA THR A 101 23.33 12.55 5.76
C THR A 101 22.46 12.80 4.54
N LEU A 102 23.00 12.51 3.37
CA LEU A 102 22.21 12.59 2.16
C LEU A 102 20.96 11.75 2.31
N PRO A 103 19.88 12.26 1.75
CA PRO A 103 18.55 11.84 2.17
C PRO A 103 18.24 10.39 1.85
N THR A 104 18.60 9.55 2.79
CA THR A 104 18.11 8.19 2.81
C THR A 104 16.61 8.14 3.13
N ILE A 105 16.05 9.29 3.50
CA ILE A 105 14.59 9.40 3.62
C ILE A 105 13.88 9.01 2.33
N TYR A 106 14.61 9.02 1.22
CA TYR A 106 14.07 8.59 -0.08
C TYR A 106 14.30 7.11 -0.35
N SER A 107 14.93 6.42 0.55
CA SER A 107 15.24 5.00 0.38
C SER A 107 14.06 4.07 0.68
N VAL A 108 12.95 4.64 1.00
CA VAL A 108 11.74 3.89 1.35
C VAL A 108 11.15 3.13 0.16
#